data_74e4b7993dc89b1dd40e84765985a2e1
#
_entry.id   74e4b7993dc89b1dd40e84765985a2e1
#
_cell.length_a   1.000
_cell.length_b   1.000
_cell.length_c   1.000
_cell.angle_alpha   90.00
_cell.angle_beta   90.00
_cell.angle_gamma   90.00
#
_symmetry.space_group_name_H-M   'P 1'
#
loop_
_entity.id
_entity.type
_entity.pdbx_description
1 polymer ?
#
loop_
_entity_poly.entity_id
_entity_poly.type
_entity_poly.pdbx_seq_one_letter_code
_entity_poly.pdbx_strand_id
1 'polypeptide(L)'
;MLKEKIKSNKSAYRIARFAKYGLVRPVHLKIYTAERKFARKVLPKTDKDLALEKMHNRYKGKTAFIIGNGPSLKASDFYVAVDGAIVGDKTNTIERIFKENIKYYFFAPDVFDHLPIDLKKKDNVIRFHKKRNNVIRSVDEFSPDPLEYLVDGYTATYPSIQLAYYLGFERIVFLGVDCNYSNVINSDGSISKTSEKQQYFSKDYDSATTNAGNVVGMIEAYGCARRFLESHGVKCINATRGGELKAFERMSLEDVSTLLNHSGT
;
A
#
# COMPACT_ATOMS: atom_id res chain seq x y z
N MET A 1 14.14 0.77 -29.62
CA MET A 1 14.69 -0.30 -30.49
C MET A 1 15.13 -1.56 -29.76
N LEU A 2 16.23 -1.57 -28.96
CA LEU A 2 16.70 -2.80 -28.30
C LEU A 2 15.70 -3.38 -27.30
N LYS A 3 15.09 -2.56 -26.45
CA LYS A 3 14.08 -3.01 -25.47
C LYS A 3 12.84 -3.64 -26.12
N GLU A 4 12.42 -3.16 -27.26
CA GLU A 4 11.26 -3.69 -28.01
C GLU A 4 11.61 -5.01 -28.71
N LYS A 5 12.82 -5.14 -29.30
CA LYS A 5 13.32 -6.41 -29.83
C LYS A 5 13.43 -7.50 -28.76
N ILE A 6 13.84 -7.15 -27.52
CA ILE A 6 13.88 -8.09 -26.42
C ILE A 6 12.47 -8.51 -26.00
N LYS A 7 11.50 -7.58 -25.97
CA LYS A 7 10.11 -7.88 -25.60
C LYS A 7 9.40 -8.75 -26.63
N SER A 8 9.72 -8.60 -27.92
CA SER A 8 9.12 -9.41 -29.00
C SER A 8 9.63 -10.85 -29.04
N ASN A 9 10.83 -11.12 -28.51
CA ASN A 9 11.37 -12.47 -28.40
C ASN A 9 11.13 -13.05 -27.00
N LYS A 10 10.19 -13.99 -26.87
CA LYS A 10 9.80 -14.60 -25.60
C LYS A 10 10.97 -15.16 -24.79
N SER A 11 11.92 -15.85 -25.43
CA SER A 11 13.08 -16.44 -24.75
C SER A 11 14.04 -15.36 -24.25
N ALA A 12 14.37 -14.38 -25.08
CA ALA A 12 15.22 -13.25 -24.70
C ALA A 12 14.57 -12.43 -23.56
N TYR A 13 13.27 -12.22 -23.63
CA TYR A 13 12.51 -11.53 -22.57
C TYR A 13 12.56 -12.29 -21.23
N ARG A 14 12.38 -13.62 -21.24
CA ARG A 14 12.46 -14.46 -20.03
C ARG A 14 13.87 -14.41 -19.41
N ILE A 15 14.92 -14.50 -20.21
CA ILE A 15 16.31 -14.39 -19.75
C ILE A 15 16.59 -13.02 -19.16
N ALA A 16 16.24 -11.94 -19.87
CA ALA A 16 16.43 -10.58 -19.39
C ALA A 16 15.64 -10.31 -18.10
N ARG A 17 14.42 -10.83 -17.99
CA ARG A 17 13.59 -10.74 -16.79
C ARG A 17 14.23 -11.50 -15.63
N PHE A 18 14.71 -12.71 -15.85
CA PHE A 18 15.41 -13.49 -14.83
C PHE A 18 16.68 -12.75 -14.35
N ALA A 19 17.53 -12.28 -15.27
CA ALA A 19 18.72 -11.51 -14.90
C ALA A 19 18.36 -10.27 -14.06
N LYS A 20 17.37 -9.49 -14.49
CA LYS A 20 16.94 -8.29 -13.78
C LYS A 20 16.37 -8.59 -12.39
N TYR A 21 15.43 -9.49 -12.28
CA TYR A 21 14.67 -9.71 -11.05
C TYR A 21 15.20 -10.86 -10.19
N GLY A 22 15.89 -11.85 -10.80
CA GLY A 22 16.49 -12.98 -10.10
C GLY A 22 17.87 -12.68 -9.54
N LEU A 23 18.66 -11.86 -10.22
CA LEU A 23 20.06 -11.59 -9.87
C LEU A 23 20.28 -10.15 -9.41
N VAL A 24 19.98 -9.17 -10.26
CA VAL A 24 20.29 -7.75 -9.99
C VAL A 24 19.39 -7.17 -8.92
N ARG A 25 18.08 -7.37 -9.04
CA ARG A 25 17.11 -6.76 -8.12
C ARG A 25 17.27 -7.18 -6.67
N PRO A 26 17.51 -8.46 -6.31
CA PRO A 26 17.75 -8.86 -4.94
C PRO A 26 18.95 -8.18 -4.30
N VAL A 27 20.04 -8.05 -5.05
CA VAL A 27 21.26 -7.35 -4.57
C VAL A 27 20.94 -5.87 -4.31
N HIS A 28 20.29 -5.21 -5.27
CA HIS A 28 19.86 -3.82 -5.11
C HIS A 28 18.95 -3.60 -3.88
N LEU A 29 17.99 -4.52 -3.63
CA LEU A 29 17.11 -4.44 -2.47
C LEU A 29 17.84 -4.64 -1.14
N LYS A 30 18.87 -5.52 -1.12
CA LYS A 30 19.73 -5.69 0.06
C LYS A 30 20.57 -4.43 0.34
N ILE A 31 21.17 -3.84 -0.71
CA ILE A 31 21.91 -2.58 -0.61
C ILE A 31 20.98 -1.49 -0.09
N TYR A 32 19.82 -1.29 -0.70
CA TYR A 32 18.84 -0.30 -0.24
C TYR A 32 18.49 -0.49 1.25
N THR A 33 18.24 -1.74 1.67
CA THR A 33 17.94 -2.03 3.08
C THR A 33 19.09 -1.64 4.00
N ALA A 34 20.34 -1.98 3.63
CA ALA A 34 21.52 -1.65 4.41
C ALA A 34 21.74 -0.12 4.47
N GLU A 35 21.61 0.56 3.35
CA GLU A 35 21.71 2.03 3.26
C GLU A 35 20.66 2.72 4.15
N ARG A 36 19.40 2.27 4.11
CA ARG A 36 18.35 2.86 4.93
C ARG A 36 18.57 2.63 6.42
N LYS A 37 18.99 1.43 6.82
CA LYS A 37 19.32 1.12 8.21
C LYS A 37 20.53 1.93 8.71
N PHE A 38 21.53 2.11 7.87
CA PHE A 38 22.67 2.95 8.18
C PHE A 38 22.26 4.43 8.29
N ALA A 39 21.55 4.94 7.30
CA ALA A 39 21.05 6.32 7.28
C ALA A 39 20.21 6.64 8.53
N ARG A 40 19.33 5.74 8.94
CA ARG A 40 18.51 5.86 10.16
C ARG A 40 19.34 6.07 11.42
N LYS A 41 20.55 5.49 11.47
CA LYS A 41 21.43 5.56 12.64
C LYS A 41 22.35 6.77 12.65
N VAL A 42 22.82 7.22 11.47
CA VAL A 42 23.94 8.19 11.38
C VAL A 42 23.55 9.54 10.78
N LEU A 43 22.51 9.60 9.95
CA LEU A 43 22.09 10.86 9.35
C LEU A 43 21.17 11.65 10.29
N PRO A 44 21.27 13.00 10.28
CA PRO A 44 20.34 13.84 10.99
C PRO A 44 18.92 13.62 10.46
N LYS A 45 17.95 13.63 11.36
CA LYS A 45 16.53 13.51 11.00
C LYS A 45 16.07 14.81 10.35
N THR A 46 15.31 14.67 9.27
CA THR A 46 14.60 15.81 8.67
C THR A 46 13.39 16.20 9.53
N ASP A 47 12.81 17.38 9.31
CA ASP A 47 11.57 17.79 10.00
C ASP A 47 10.43 16.79 9.76
N LYS A 48 10.38 16.16 8.59
CA LYS A 48 9.39 15.13 8.25
C LYS A 48 9.64 13.83 9.01
N ASP A 49 10.89 13.44 9.22
CA ASP A 49 11.25 12.30 10.06
C ASP A 49 10.89 12.56 11.53
N LEU A 50 11.14 13.77 12.03
CA LEU A 50 10.77 14.17 13.40
C LEU A 50 9.24 14.22 13.58
N ALA A 51 8.51 14.69 12.58
CA ALA A 51 7.05 14.70 12.59
C ALA A 51 6.51 13.26 12.64
N LEU A 52 7.06 12.37 11.82
CA LEU A 52 6.67 10.95 11.80
C LEU A 52 7.02 10.24 13.13
N GLU A 53 8.19 10.50 13.69
CA GLU A 53 8.62 9.92 14.97
C GLU A 53 7.70 10.30 16.13
N LYS A 54 7.23 11.54 16.20
CA LYS A 54 6.25 12.02 17.20
C LYS A 54 4.89 11.31 17.10
N MET A 55 4.64 10.61 16.02
CA MET A 55 3.40 9.86 15.80
C MET A 55 3.49 8.40 16.26
N HIS A 56 4.68 7.89 16.59
CA HIS A 56 4.86 6.52 17.06
C HIS A 56 3.97 6.24 18.28
N ASN A 57 3.21 5.17 18.22
CA ASN A 57 2.26 4.73 19.26
C ASN A 57 1.19 5.78 19.68
N ARG A 58 0.98 6.83 18.87
CA ARG A 58 0.03 7.91 19.19
C ARG A 58 -1.42 7.43 19.31
N TYR A 59 -1.76 6.35 18.66
CA TYR A 59 -3.11 5.79 18.61
C TYR A 59 -3.22 4.45 19.31
N LYS A 60 -2.37 4.21 20.34
CA LYS A 60 -2.40 2.99 21.15
C LYS A 60 -3.80 2.75 21.72
N GLY A 61 -4.27 1.51 21.64
CA GLY A 61 -5.61 1.09 22.09
C GLY A 61 -6.74 1.46 21.12
N LYS A 62 -6.45 2.12 19.99
CA LYS A 62 -7.47 2.55 19.02
C LYS A 62 -7.62 1.54 17.87
N THR A 63 -8.72 1.72 17.13
CA THR A 63 -9.00 0.99 15.89
C THR A 63 -8.72 1.87 14.68
N ALA A 64 -7.98 1.33 13.69
CA ALA A 64 -7.80 1.94 12.38
C ALA A 64 -8.80 1.34 11.38
N PHE A 65 -9.40 2.18 10.55
CA PHE A 65 -10.07 1.75 9.33
C PHE A 65 -9.16 2.05 8.13
N ILE A 66 -8.80 1.00 7.38
CA ILE A 66 -8.09 1.14 6.11
C ILE A 66 -9.10 0.97 4.99
N ILE A 67 -9.33 2.06 4.26
CA ILE A 67 -10.32 2.11 3.19
C ILE A 67 -9.57 1.99 1.87
N GLY A 68 -9.84 0.91 1.12
CA GLY A 68 -9.34 0.70 -0.23
C GLY A 68 -10.23 1.38 -1.27
N ASN A 69 -9.86 1.24 -2.55
CA ASN A 69 -10.59 1.81 -3.69
C ASN A 69 -11.44 0.77 -4.42
N GLY A 70 -11.69 -0.39 -3.82
CA GLY A 70 -12.40 -1.48 -4.47
C GLY A 70 -13.87 -1.18 -4.75
N PRO A 71 -14.48 -1.86 -5.72
CA PRO A 71 -15.85 -1.61 -6.16
C PRO A 71 -16.92 -1.95 -5.11
N SER A 72 -16.58 -2.67 -4.06
CA SER A 72 -17.47 -2.96 -2.93
C SER A 72 -17.72 -1.76 -2.01
N LEU A 73 -16.92 -0.70 -2.12
CA LEU A 73 -17.06 0.51 -1.34
C LEU A 73 -18.35 1.26 -1.73
N LYS A 74 -19.00 1.88 -0.77
CA LYS A 74 -20.16 2.76 -1.01
C LYS A 74 -19.79 4.21 -0.75
N ALA A 75 -20.51 5.16 -1.36
CA ALA A 75 -20.27 6.59 -1.18
C ALA A 75 -20.42 7.07 0.27
N SER A 76 -21.13 6.32 1.10
CA SER A 76 -21.27 6.56 2.54
C SER A 76 -20.05 6.16 3.37
N ASP A 77 -19.11 5.40 2.78
CA ASP A 77 -17.90 4.97 3.46
C ASP A 77 -16.83 6.08 3.35
N PHE A 78 -16.06 6.35 4.40
CA PHE A 78 -15.10 7.47 4.45
C PHE A 78 -13.82 7.21 3.65
N TYR A 79 -13.23 8.27 3.07
CA TYR A 79 -11.99 8.22 2.31
C TYR A 79 -10.76 8.57 3.16
N VAL A 80 -9.73 7.72 3.08
CA VAL A 80 -8.33 8.10 3.30
C VAL A 80 -7.53 7.54 2.10
N ALA A 81 -7.10 8.41 1.20
CA ALA A 81 -6.35 7.99 0.02
C ALA A 81 -4.85 7.92 0.32
N VAL A 82 -4.22 6.77 0.08
CA VAL A 82 -2.76 6.57 0.17
C VAL A 82 -2.24 5.99 -1.15
N ASP A 83 -2.83 6.35 -2.29
CA ASP A 83 -2.48 5.76 -3.58
C ASP A 83 -1.61 6.71 -4.41
N GLY A 84 -0.54 6.16 -5.02
CA GLY A 84 0.30 6.87 -6.00
C GLY A 84 -0.45 7.27 -7.28
N ALA A 85 -1.60 6.67 -7.55
CA ALA A 85 -2.50 7.05 -8.64
C ALA A 85 -3.02 8.50 -8.52
N ILE A 86 -3.03 9.07 -7.32
CA ILE A 86 -3.44 10.46 -7.07
C ILE A 86 -2.52 11.46 -7.78
N VAL A 87 -1.24 11.14 -7.95
CA VAL A 87 -0.27 12.03 -8.64
C VAL A 87 -0.36 11.94 -10.15
N GLY A 88 -0.76 10.79 -10.67
CA GLY A 88 -0.92 10.56 -12.11
C GLY A 88 -2.23 11.11 -12.67
N ASP A 89 -3.15 11.51 -11.83
CA ASP A 89 -4.45 12.02 -12.25
C ASP A 89 -4.37 13.49 -12.68
N LYS A 90 -4.58 13.70 -13.97
CA LYS A 90 -4.66 15.04 -14.60
C LYS A 90 -5.89 15.85 -14.17
N THR A 91 -6.74 15.30 -13.30
CA THR A 91 -8.06 15.86 -12.94
C THR A 91 -8.07 16.66 -11.64
N ASN A 92 -6.93 17.21 -11.17
CA ASN A 92 -6.83 18.02 -9.94
C ASN A 92 -7.15 17.25 -8.64
N THR A 93 -6.94 15.92 -8.62
CA THR A 93 -7.25 15.08 -7.44
C THR A 93 -6.44 15.51 -6.22
N ILE A 94 -5.18 15.92 -6.40
CA ILE A 94 -4.35 16.44 -5.30
C ILE A 94 -4.99 17.68 -4.66
N GLU A 95 -5.43 18.64 -5.47
CA GLU A 95 -6.10 19.85 -4.97
C GLU A 95 -7.39 19.52 -4.24
N ARG A 96 -8.17 18.56 -4.73
CA ARG A 96 -9.41 18.11 -4.07
C ARG A 96 -9.11 17.48 -2.71
N ILE A 97 -8.13 16.59 -2.62
CA ILE A 97 -7.72 15.96 -1.36
C ILE A 97 -7.30 16.99 -0.34
N PHE A 98 -6.53 18.01 -0.74
CA PHE A 98 -6.09 19.06 0.18
C PHE A 98 -7.20 20.07 0.55
N LYS A 99 -8.36 20.04 -0.10
CA LYS A 99 -9.57 20.76 0.33
C LYS A 99 -10.30 20.05 1.47
N GLU A 100 -10.12 18.75 1.60
CA GLU A 100 -10.70 17.98 2.70
C GLU A 100 -9.96 18.25 4.02
N ASN A 101 -10.67 18.27 5.13
CA ASN A 101 -10.07 18.49 6.45
C ASN A 101 -9.40 17.21 6.97
N ILE A 102 -8.38 16.74 6.25
CA ILE A 102 -7.60 15.55 6.60
C ILE A 102 -6.49 15.96 7.56
N LYS A 103 -6.43 15.27 8.69
CA LYS A 103 -5.48 15.60 9.77
C LYS A 103 -4.01 15.38 9.36
N TYR A 104 -3.72 14.29 8.64
CA TYR A 104 -2.37 13.94 8.19
C TYR A 104 -2.40 13.28 6.82
N TYR A 105 -1.46 13.62 5.97
CA TYR A 105 -1.24 13.05 4.65
C TYR A 105 0.08 12.29 4.66
N PHE A 106 0.07 11.01 4.35
CA PHE A 106 1.27 10.17 4.26
C PHE A 106 1.54 9.80 2.82
N PHE A 107 2.67 10.25 2.30
CA PHE A 107 3.03 10.02 0.92
C PHE A 107 4.31 9.20 0.77
N ALA A 108 4.27 8.24 -0.15
CA ALA A 108 5.46 7.55 -0.64
C ALA A 108 6.35 8.52 -1.44
N PRO A 109 7.67 8.23 -1.59
CA PRO A 109 8.59 9.14 -2.27
C PRO A 109 8.16 9.49 -3.70
N ASP A 110 7.70 8.50 -4.45
CA ASP A 110 7.22 8.64 -5.83
C ASP A 110 6.03 9.59 -5.98
N VAL A 111 5.23 9.76 -4.92
CA VAL A 111 4.16 10.75 -4.86
C VAL A 111 4.66 12.08 -4.30
N PHE A 112 5.32 12.03 -3.14
CA PHE A 112 5.79 13.22 -2.44
C PHE A 112 6.71 14.09 -3.32
N ASP A 113 7.61 13.47 -4.09
CA ASP A 113 8.59 14.19 -4.90
C ASP A 113 7.93 15.00 -6.04
N HIS A 114 6.70 14.65 -6.43
CA HIS A 114 5.92 15.37 -7.45
C HIS A 114 4.92 16.39 -6.89
N LEU A 115 4.75 16.47 -5.55
CA LEU A 115 3.88 17.49 -4.95
C LEU A 115 4.41 18.91 -5.20
N PRO A 116 3.53 19.91 -5.32
CA PRO A 116 3.89 21.33 -5.25
C PRO A 116 4.68 21.65 -3.99
N ILE A 117 5.60 22.63 -4.09
CA ILE A 117 6.54 22.94 -3.00
C ILE A 117 5.84 23.46 -1.74
N ASP A 118 4.77 24.21 -1.89
CA ASP A 118 3.92 24.72 -0.81
C ASP A 118 3.22 23.59 -0.05
N LEU A 119 2.77 22.54 -0.75
CA LEU A 119 2.18 21.38 -0.12
C LEU A 119 3.21 20.53 0.62
N LYS A 120 4.40 20.37 0.05
CA LYS A 120 5.52 19.67 0.73
C LYS A 120 5.89 20.30 2.07
N LYS A 121 5.76 21.62 2.20
CA LYS A 121 6.10 22.37 3.42
C LYS A 121 5.07 22.24 4.53
N LYS A 122 3.84 21.83 4.24
CA LYS A 122 2.78 21.70 5.27
C LYS A 122 3.20 20.69 6.35
N ASP A 123 2.96 21.03 7.62
CA ASP A 123 3.34 20.21 8.78
C ASP A 123 2.60 18.86 8.81
N ASN A 124 1.38 18.83 8.30
CA ASN A 124 0.57 17.61 8.23
C ASN A 124 0.84 16.75 6.98
N VAL A 125 1.77 17.14 6.11
CA VAL A 125 2.21 16.35 4.96
C VAL A 125 3.49 15.62 5.32
N ILE A 126 3.40 14.30 5.42
CA ILE A 126 4.45 13.43 5.94
C ILE A 126 4.94 12.52 4.81
N ARG A 127 6.26 12.45 4.66
CA ARG A 127 6.93 11.52 3.75
C ARG A 127 7.41 10.31 4.51
N PHE A 128 7.17 9.11 3.97
CA PHE A 128 7.81 7.89 4.44
C PHE A 128 8.75 7.30 3.38
N HIS A 129 9.65 6.41 3.76
CA HIS A 129 10.51 5.72 2.81
C HIS A 129 9.84 4.43 2.34
N LYS A 130 9.98 4.09 1.05
CA LYS A 130 9.32 2.92 0.45
C LYS A 130 10.33 1.99 -0.22
N LYS A 131 10.33 0.73 0.18
CA LYS A 131 11.06 -0.36 -0.46
C LYS A 131 10.12 -1.10 -1.40
N ARG A 132 10.48 -1.12 -2.69
CA ARG A 132 9.70 -1.85 -3.70
C ARG A 132 9.98 -3.34 -3.63
N ASN A 133 8.96 -4.14 -3.86
CA ASN A 133 9.08 -5.58 -3.91
C ASN A 133 9.83 -6.08 -5.14
N ASN A 134 10.28 -7.34 -5.06
CA ASN A 134 10.79 -8.07 -6.21
C ASN A 134 9.65 -8.87 -6.87
N VAL A 135 9.35 -8.57 -8.12
CA VAL A 135 8.20 -9.13 -8.86
C VAL A 135 8.23 -10.64 -9.12
N ILE A 136 9.35 -11.31 -8.83
CA ILE A 136 9.48 -12.78 -9.01
C ILE A 136 9.71 -13.52 -7.68
N ARG A 137 9.58 -12.84 -6.55
CA ARG A 137 9.74 -13.44 -5.23
C ARG A 137 8.54 -13.11 -4.36
N SER A 138 8.24 -14.01 -3.45
CA SER A 138 7.22 -13.81 -2.42
C SER A 138 7.51 -12.57 -1.57
N VAL A 139 6.45 -11.97 -1.05
CA VAL A 139 6.54 -10.91 -0.07
C VAL A 139 6.60 -11.56 1.31
N ASP A 140 7.79 -11.64 1.87
CA ASP A 140 8.09 -12.26 3.15
C ASP A 140 8.55 -11.25 4.21
N GLU A 141 8.36 -9.96 3.95
CA GLU A 141 8.85 -8.88 4.80
C GLU A 141 7.72 -7.92 5.19
N PHE A 142 7.62 -7.66 6.48
CA PHE A 142 6.84 -6.58 7.09
C PHE A 142 7.81 -5.62 7.78
N SER A 143 7.74 -4.33 7.47
CA SER A 143 8.59 -3.32 8.12
C SER A 143 7.79 -2.55 9.17
N PRO A 144 8.18 -2.60 10.44
CA PRO A 144 7.49 -1.86 11.50
C PRO A 144 7.93 -0.39 11.61
N ASP A 145 9.00 0.03 10.93
CA ASP A 145 9.57 1.38 11.07
C ASP A 145 9.55 2.15 9.74
N PRO A 146 8.60 3.09 9.55
CA PRO A 146 8.51 3.92 8.36
C PRO A 146 9.67 4.90 8.21
N LEU A 147 10.47 5.14 9.25
CA LEU A 147 11.68 5.95 9.20
C LEU A 147 12.83 5.19 8.53
N GLU A 148 12.84 3.86 8.61
CA GLU A 148 13.70 3.05 7.76
C GLU A 148 13.11 2.94 6.36
N TYR A 149 11.99 2.26 6.23
CA TYR A 149 11.17 2.12 5.01
C TYR A 149 9.89 1.33 5.32
N LEU A 150 8.88 1.49 4.48
CA LEU A 150 7.75 0.55 4.39
C LEU A 150 7.88 -0.28 3.11
N VAL A 151 7.45 -1.53 3.17
CA VAL A 151 7.41 -2.43 2.00
C VAL A 151 6.15 -2.16 1.19
N ASP A 152 6.23 -2.09 -0.14
CA ASP A 152 5.08 -1.68 -0.97
C ASP A 152 4.00 -2.76 -1.14
N GLY A 153 4.35 -4.05 -1.00
CA GLY A 153 3.39 -5.16 -1.04
C GLY A 153 2.51 -5.23 -2.29
N TYR A 154 2.91 -4.57 -3.38
CA TYR A 154 2.17 -4.40 -4.64
C TYR A 154 0.84 -3.63 -4.52
N THR A 155 0.58 -2.99 -3.40
CA THR A 155 -0.66 -2.25 -3.14
C THR A 155 -0.43 -1.16 -2.11
N ALA A 156 -1.10 -0.02 -2.25
CA ALA A 156 -1.05 1.07 -1.27
C ALA A 156 -1.57 0.64 0.11
N THR A 157 -2.44 -0.35 0.16
CA THR A 157 -2.98 -0.90 1.42
C THR A 157 -1.87 -1.50 2.29
N TYR A 158 -0.83 -2.12 1.71
CA TYR A 158 0.23 -2.77 2.50
C TYR A 158 1.08 -1.79 3.32
N PRO A 159 1.62 -0.69 2.75
CA PRO A 159 2.24 0.36 3.57
C PRO A 159 1.28 0.98 4.58
N SER A 160 -0.01 1.08 4.27
CA SER A 160 -1.01 1.61 5.22
C SER A 160 -1.17 0.72 6.45
N ILE A 161 -1.12 -0.61 6.28
CA ILE A 161 -1.12 -1.57 7.40
C ILE A 161 0.13 -1.40 8.28
N GLN A 162 1.30 -1.30 7.66
CA GLN A 162 2.56 -1.10 8.37
C GLN A 162 2.56 0.24 9.13
N LEU A 163 2.02 1.29 8.51
CA LEU A 163 1.88 2.60 9.14
C LEU A 163 0.89 2.54 10.31
N ALA A 164 -0.25 1.86 10.17
CA ALA A 164 -1.22 1.69 11.25
C ALA A 164 -0.58 0.96 12.46
N TYR A 165 0.23 -0.06 12.21
CA TYR A 165 1.01 -0.71 13.26
C TYR A 165 1.97 0.27 13.96
N TYR A 166 2.76 1.02 13.20
CA TYR A 166 3.69 2.03 13.76
C TYR A 166 2.99 3.09 14.59
N LEU A 167 1.81 3.52 14.15
CA LEU A 167 0.99 4.49 14.86
C LEU A 167 0.36 3.92 16.16
N GLY A 168 0.47 2.61 16.39
CA GLY A 168 0.05 1.95 17.63
C GLY A 168 -1.39 1.45 17.64
N PHE A 169 -2.06 1.35 16.48
CA PHE A 169 -3.39 0.79 16.42
C PHE A 169 -3.38 -0.70 16.79
N GLU A 170 -4.26 -1.11 17.68
CA GLU A 170 -4.38 -2.51 18.16
C GLU A 170 -5.41 -3.31 17.38
N ARG A 171 -6.23 -2.64 16.57
CA ARG A 171 -7.20 -3.25 15.67
C ARG A 171 -7.17 -2.53 14.32
N ILE A 172 -7.16 -3.30 13.23
CA ILE A 172 -7.19 -2.79 11.86
C ILE A 172 -8.38 -3.41 11.14
N VAL A 173 -9.27 -2.58 10.61
CA VAL A 173 -10.46 -2.99 9.87
C VAL A 173 -10.32 -2.56 8.41
N PHE A 174 -10.52 -3.49 7.48
CA PHE A 174 -10.44 -3.21 6.05
C PHE A 174 -11.84 -3.01 5.45
N LEU A 175 -12.00 -1.97 4.64
CA LEU A 175 -13.18 -1.69 3.83
C LEU A 175 -12.75 -1.45 2.38
N GLY A 176 -13.49 -1.99 1.40
CA GLY A 176 -13.19 -1.77 -0.02
C GLY A 176 -11.84 -2.33 -0.48
N VAL A 177 -11.28 -3.33 0.23
CA VAL A 177 -10.04 -4.02 -0.15
C VAL A 177 -10.41 -5.33 -0.84
N ASP A 178 -10.89 -5.22 -2.08
CA ASP A 178 -11.51 -6.33 -2.80
C ASP A 178 -10.51 -7.35 -3.33
N CYS A 179 -9.28 -6.93 -3.70
CA CYS A 179 -8.28 -7.76 -4.38
C CYS A 179 -8.82 -8.43 -5.65
N ASN A 180 -9.77 -7.80 -6.34
CA ASN A 180 -10.46 -8.34 -7.51
C ASN A 180 -10.14 -7.47 -8.74
N TYR A 181 -9.09 -7.83 -9.47
CA TYR A 181 -8.61 -7.10 -10.64
C TYR A 181 -9.02 -7.77 -11.93
N SER A 182 -9.50 -6.98 -12.91
CA SER A 182 -9.83 -7.46 -14.26
C SER A 182 -8.59 -7.81 -15.07
N ASN A 183 -7.47 -7.12 -14.81
CA ASN A 183 -6.17 -7.42 -15.40
C ASN A 183 -5.20 -7.88 -14.32
N VAL A 184 -4.63 -9.06 -14.48
CA VAL A 184 -3.73 -9.69 -13.51
C VAL A 184 -2.35 -9.89 -14.14
N ILE A 185 -1.31 -9.51 -13.39
CA ILE A 185 0.08 -9.78 -13.74
C ILE A 185 0.43 -11.20 -13.29
N ASN A 186 0.71 -12.06 -14.25
CA ASN A 186 1.15 -13.43 -14.00
C ASN A 186 2.60 -13.49 -13.51
N SER A 187 3.01 -14.63 -12.96
CA SER A 187 4.38 -14.86 -12.46
C SER A 187 5.46 -14.68 -13.54
N ASP A 188 5.15 -14.96 -14.81
CA ASP A 188 6.04 -14.73 -15.95
C ASP A 188 6.05 -13.28 -16.43
N GLY A 189 5.19 -12.40 -15.85
CA GLY A 189 5.04 -10.99 -16.18
C GLY A 189 4.11 -10.70 -17.37
N SER A 190 3.48 -11.73 -17.93
CA SER A 190 2.37 -11.52 -18.86
C SER A 190 1.15 -10.96 -18.13
N ILE A 191 0.25 -10.31 -18.87
CA ILE A 191 -1.00 -9.79 -18.34
C ILE A 191 -2.15 -10.65 -18.89
N SER A 192 -2.97 -11.16 -17.99
CA SER A 192 -4.21 -11.86 -18.32
C SER A 192 -5.41 -11.02 -17.95
N LYS A 193 -6.39 -10.93 -18.85
CA LYS A 193 -7.71 -10.35 -18.54
C LYS A 193 -8.58 -11.45 -17.92
N THR A 194 -9.03 -11.23 -16.70
CA THR A 194 -9.81 -12.23 -15.92
C THR A 194 -11.31 -11.93 -15.93
N SER A 195 -11.70 -10.67 -16.08
CA SER A 195 -13.09 -10.24 -16.10
C SER A 195 -13.24 -8.89 -16.80
N GLU A 196 -14.49 -8.48 -17.04
CA GLU A 196 -14.82 -7.10 -17.47
C GLU A 196 -15.48 -6.29 -16.35
N LYS A 197 -15.39 -6.80 -15.11
CA LYS A 197 -16.00 -6.12 -13.96
C LYS A 197 -15.22 -4.86 -13.59
N GLN A 198 -15.93 -3.90 -13.03
CA GLN A 198 -15.34 -2.71 -12.44
C GLN A 198 -14.30 -3.08 -11.38
N GLN A 199 -13.11 -2.46 -11.45
CA GLN A 199 -11.99 -2.73 -10.54
C GLN A 199 -11.96 -1.76 -9.36
N TYR A 200 -12.49 -0.56 -9.56
CA TYR A 200 -12.42 0.54 -8.60
C TYR A 200 -13.80 1.10 -8.29
N PHE A 201 -13.92 1.72 -7.13
CA PHE A 201 -15.13 2.37 -6.67
C PHE A 201 -15.63 3.46 -7.64
N SER A 202 -14.75 4.33 -8.12
CA SER A 202 -15.09 5.37 -9.09
C SER A 202 -15.04 4.84 -10.51
N LYS A 203 -16.14 4.96 -11.25
CA LYS A 203 -16.21 4.59 -12.67
C LYS A 203 -15.27 5.43 -13.52
N ASP A 204 -15.12 6.71 -13.22
CA ASP A 204 -14.24 7.63 -13.97
C ASP A 204 -12.79 7.23 -13.78
N TYR A 205 -12.39 6.86 -12.56
CA TYR A 205 -11.06 6.34 -12.27
C TYR A 205 -10.84 4.98 -12.93
N ASP A 206 -11.82 4.09 -12.87
CA ASP A 206 -11.76 2.75 -13.45
C ASP A 206 -11.57 2.79 -14.97
N SER A 207 -12.28 3.69 -15.65
CA SER A 207 -12.17 3.88 -17.10
C SER A 207 -10.83 4.50 -17.53
N ALA A 208 -10.21 5.30 -16.67
CA ALA A 208 -8.93 5.97 -16.94
C ALA A 208 -7.70 5.08 -16.68
N THR A 209 -7.86 3.94 -16.01
CA THR A 209 -6.75 3.08 -15.60
C THR A 209 -6.74 1.75 -16.35
N THR A 210 -5.58 1.40 -16.92
CA THR A 210 -5.30 0.08 -17.48
C THR A 210 -4.45 -0.76 -16.53
N ASN A 211 -4.54 -0.49 -15.23
CA ASN A 211 -3.68 -1.12 -14.24
C ASN A 211 -3.93 -2.62 -14.13
N ALA A 212 -2.86 -3.38 -14.23
CA ALA A 212 -2.86 -4.81 -13.92
C ALA A 212 -2.32 -5.03 -12.51
N GLY A 213 -3.08 -5.73 -11.67
CA GLY A 213 -2.70 -6.05 -10.31
C GLY A 213 -1.84 -7.31 -10.21
N ASN A 214 -0.78 -7.27 -9.40
CA ASN A 214 -0.09 -8.50 -8.98
C ASN A 214 -0.85 -9.12 -7.79
N VAL A 215 -1.99 -9.75 -8.08
CA VAL A 215 -2.90 -10.28 -7.05
C VAL A 215 -2.23 -11.34 -6.18
N VAL A 216 -1.42 -12.21 -6.79
CA VAL A 216 -0.68 -13.25 -6.04
C VAL A 216 0.28 -12.59 -5.04
N GLY A 217 1.08 -11.65 -5.49
CA GLY A 217 2.00 -10.93 -4.60
C GLY A 217 1.29 -10.11 -3.52
N MET A 218 0.11 -9.54 -3.82
CA MET A 218 -0.71 -8.86 -2.81
C MET A 218 -1.21 -9.84 -1.74
N ILE A 219 -1.71 -11.01 -2.12
CA ILE A 219 -2.21 -12.04 -1.18
C ILE A 219 -1.07 -12.53 -0.29
N GLU A 220 0.12 -12.77 -0.85
CA GLU A 220 1.31 -13.13 -0.08
C GLU A 220 1.70 -12.04 0.92
N ALA A 221 1.69 -10.76 0.49
CA ALA A 221 1.95 -9.63 1.36
C ALA A 221 0.96 -9.58 2.53
N TYR A 222 -0.33 -9.72 2.26
CA TYR A 222 -1.35 -9.75 3.33
C TYR A 222 -1.16 -10.94 4.28
N GLY A 223 -0.76 -12.11 3.77
CA GLY A 223 -0.40 -13.25 4.61
C GLY A 223 0.80 -12.97 5.52
N CYS A 224 1.81 -12.26 4.99
CA CYS A 224 2.96 -11.80 5.77
C CYS A 224 2.54 -10.79 6.85
N ALA A 225 1.72 -9.80 6.49
CA ALA A 225 1.17 -8.83 7.45
C ALA A 225 0.39 -9.51 8.56
N ARG A 226 -0.49 -10.47 8.21
CA ARG A 226 -1.26 -11.22 9.21
C ARG A 226 -0.36 -11.88 10.24
N ARG A 227 0.60 -12.69 9.80
CA ARG A 227 1.52 -13.38 10.71
C ARG A 227 2.28 -12.44 11.64
N PHE A 228 2.77 -11.31 11.09
CA PHE A 228 3.47 -10.30 11.87
C PHE A 228 2.54 -9.68 12.92
N LEU A 229 1.37 -9.20 12.50
CA LEU A 229 0.44 -8.48 13.36
C LEU A 229 -0.15 -9.36 14.46
N GLU A 230 -0.54 -10.60 14.14
CA GLU A 230 -1.02 -11.59 15.11
C GLU A 230 0.05 -11.88 16.20
N SER A 231 1.33 -12.03 15.78
CA SER A 231 2.43 -12.24 16.74
C SER A 231 2.72 -11.03 17.63
N HIS A 232 2.20 -9.86 17.29
CA HIS A 232 2.32 -8.61 18.05
C HIS A 232 0.99 -8.17 18.69
N GLY A 233 -0.02 -9.04 18.73
CA GLY A 233 -1.29 -8.77 19.41
C GLY A 233 -2.23 -7.81 18.67
N VAL A 234 -1.97 -7.51 17.38
CA VAL A 234 -2.83 -6.63 16.59
C VAL A 234 -3.86 -7.46 15.83
N LYS A 235 -5.14 -7.17 16.04
CA LYS A 235 -6.26 -7.85 15.38
C LYS A 235 -6.59 -7.20 14.05
N CYS A 236 -6.67 -8.00 12.98
CA CYS A 236 -7.07 -7.55 11.65
C CYS A 236 -8.41 -8.17 11.25
N ILE A 237 -9.34 -7.34 10.77
CA ILE A 237 -10.68 -7.73 10.37
C ILE A 237 -10.96 -7.24 8.96
N ASN A 238 -11.41 -8.13 8.07
CA ASN A 238 -11.84 -7.76 6.73
C ASN A 238 -13.35 -7.57 6.68
N ALA A 239 -13.80 -6.31 6.73
CA ALA A 239 -15.21 -5.94 6.61
C ALA A 239 -15.58 -5.51 5.18
N THR A 240 -14.74 -5.81 4.18
CA THR A 240 -15.05 -5.60 2.75
C THR A 240 -16.24 -6.46 2.33
N ARG A 241 -17.22 -5.87 1.66
CA ARG A 241 -18.37 -6.58 1.11
C ARG A 241 -17.94 -7.40 -0.11
N GLY A 242 -17.91 -8.73 -0.01
CA GLY A 242 -17.39 -9.58 -1.09
C GLY A 242 -15.87 -9.52 -1.24
N GLY A 243 -15.36 -9.58 -2.48
CA GLY A 243 -13.91 -9.56 -2.78
C GLY A 243 -13.19 -10.89 -2.50
N GLU A 244 -11.92 -10.95 -2.93
CA GLU A 244 -11.08 -12.16 -2.88
C GLU A 244 -10.03 -12.14 -1.74
N LEU A 245 -9.97 -11.08 -0.94
CA LEU A 245 -9.05 -10.99 0.20
C LEU A 245 -9.49 -11.94 1.32
N LYS A 246 -8.81 -13.09 1.44
CA LYS A 246 -9.06 -14.15 2.44
C LYS A 246 -7.99 -14.22 3.53
N ALA A 247 -7.00 -13.34 3.50
CA ALA A 247 -5.89 -13.38 4.44
C ALA A 247 -6.31 -13.05 5.88
N PHE A 248 -7.37 -12.28 6.09
CA PHE A 248 -7.84 -11.84 7.40
C PHE A 248 -9.23 -12.39 7.70
N GLU A 249 -9.56 -12.49 8.99
CA GLU A 249 -10.89 -12.86 9.46
C GLU A 249 -11.95 -11.92 8.83
N ARG A 250 -13.03 -12.49 8.34
CA ARG A 250 -14.13 -11.70 7.75
C ARG A 250 -15.22 -11.46 8.78
N MET A 251 -15.71 -10.23 8.79
CA MET A 251 -16.80 -9.80 9.67
C MET A 251 -17.66 -8.79 8.93
N SER A 252 -18.97 -8.72 9.18
CA SER A 252 -19.79 -7.66 8.63
C SER A 252 -19.42 -6.31 9.25
N LEU A 253 -19.72 -5.20 8.57
CA LEU A 253 -19.47 -3.87 9.14
C LEU A 253 -20.35 -3.60 10.36
N GLU A 254 -21.54 -4.18 10.37
CA GLU A 254 -22.50 -4.15 11.46
C GLU A 254 -21.96 -4.84 12.72
N ASP A 255 -21.37 -6.05 12.55
CA ASP A 255 -20.75 -6.80 13.64
C ASP A 255 -19.49 -6.08 14.16
N VAL A 256 -18.69 -5.47 13.26
CA VAL A 256 -17.56 -4.62 13.67
C VAL A 256 -18.04 -3.45 14.51
N SER A 257 -19.13 -2.78 14.11
CA SER A 257 -19.71 -1.68 14.89
C SER A 257 -20.13 -2.11 16.29
N THR A 258 -20.79 -3.26 16.39
CA THR A 258 -21.17 -3.87 17.67
C THR A 258 -19.95 -4.18 18.54
N LEU A 259 -18.92 -4.81 17.95
CA LEU A 259 -17.65 -5.11 18.63
C LEU A 259 -16.98 -3.84 19.20
N LEU A 260 -17.00 -2.75 18.44
CA LEU A 260 -16.37 -1.49 18.87
C LEU A 260 -17.14 -0.81 20.00
N ASN A 261 -18.46 -0.86 19.97
CA ASN A 261 -19.30 -0.29 21.01
C ASN A 261 -19.14 -1.01 22.34
N HIS A 262 -18.92 -2.34 22.33
CA HIS A 262 -18.67 -3.12 23.56
C HIS A 262 -17.22 -3.04 24.07
N SER A 263 -16.28 -2.56 23.27
CA SER A 263 -14.87 -2.39 23.68
C SER A 263 -14.59 -1.01 24.31
N GLY A 264 -15.58 -0.13 24.37
CA GLY A 264 -15.47 1.24 24.90
C GLY A 264 -16.00 1.43 26.32
N THR A 265 -16.35 0.32 26.98
CA THR A 265 -16.65 0.26 28.42
C THR A 265 -15.48 -0.41 29.15
#